data_e7058fc7443761f6d1bdb7e67eea4e3b
#
_entry.id   e7058fc7443761f6d1bdb7e67eea4e3b
#
_cell.length_a   1.000
_cell.length_b   1.000
_cell.length_c   1.000
_cell.angle_alpha   90.00
_cell.angle_beta   90.00
_cell.angle_gamma   90.00
#
_symmetry.space_group_name_H-M   'P 1'
#
loop_
_entity.id
_entity.type
_entity.pdbx_description
1 polymer ?
#
loop_
_entity_poly.entity_id
_entity_poly.type
_entity_poly.pdbx_seq_one_letter_code
_entity_poly.pdbx_strand_id
1 'polypeptide(L)'
;PYAGIAHNPRRLYGPLHGSRTVDALPGTAAHTDLRSAMPDLSVPTLTVAITTRALFDLEDSHAVFESQGIEAYAEHQRAHEDDILEPGIAFPLVRKLLALNIDAPPDAPHVEVILLSRNSADSGLRIFNSIQHHNLGITRATFTSGEPTWPYIKPFGTQLFLSANPDSVRRALENGVAAATIIPARAPAHRNDQLRIAFDGDAVIFGDEGERLSQEGGLDAFHKHERERAREEMTGGPFRGFLAALHDLQAAYPAGKDAPIRTALVTARSAPAHERVIRTLRAWGVRLDEALFLGGRPKGP
;
A
#
# COMPACT_ATOMS: atom_id res chain seq x y z
N PRO A 1 -1.10 -24.98 0.59
CA PRO A 1 -1.45 -25.41 -0.73
C PRO A 1 -2.97 -25.56 -0.80
N TYR A 2 -3.66 -24.50 -1.14
CA TYR A 2 -5.08 -24.59 -1.44
C TYR A 2 -5.20 -25.10 -2.87
N ALA A 3 -5.54 -26.37 -2.99
CA ALA A 3 -6.00 -26.95 -4.22
C ALA A 3 -7.34 -26.30 -4.59
N GLY A 4 -7.46 -25.83 -5.83
CA GLY A 4 -8.65 -25.18 -6.32
C GLY A 4 -9.87 -26.10 -6.26
N ILE A 5 -10.94 -25.62 -5.65
CA ILE A 5 -12.27 -26.23 -5.76
C ILE A 5 -12.83 -25.77 -7.10
N ALA A 6 -12.63 -26.57 -8.13
CA ALA A 6 -13.37 -26.45 -9.37
C ALA A 6 -14.81 -26.93 -9.12
N HIS A 7 -15.75 -26.00 -9.03
CA HIS A 7 -17.17 -26.31 -9.03
C HIS A 7 -17.57 -26.76 -10.44
N ASN A 8 -17.88 -28.07 -10.59
CA ASN A 8 -18.43 -28.63 -11.80
C ASN A 8 -19.97 -28.65 -11.70
N PRO A 9 -20.71 -27.81 -12.48
CA PRO A 9 -22.16 -27.80 -12.46
C PRO A 9 -22.75 -28.76 -13.50
N ARG A 10 -22.40 -30.04 -13.43
CA ARG A 10 -23.07 -31.05 -14.26
C ARG A 10 -23.27 -32.34 -13.46
N ARG A 11 -24.39 -32.39 -12.73
CA ARG A 11 -25.21 -33.59 -12.44
C ARG A 11 -26.32 -33.17 -11.50
N LEU A 12 -27.49 -33.20 -12.09
CA LEU A 12 -28.81 -33.65 -11.55
C LEU A 12 -29.91 -32.94 -12.33
N TYR A 13 -30.41 -33.61 -13.38
CA TYR A 13 -31.80 -33.62 -13.80
C TYR A 13 -31.90 -34.55 -14.99
N GLY A 14 -32.54 -35.69 -14.77
CA GLY A 14 -32.94 -36.61 -15.81
C GLY A 14 -34.18 -36.13 -16.58
N PRO A 15 -34.47 -36.68 -17.76
CA PRO A 15 -35.47 -36.15 -18.66
C PRO A 15 -36.90 -36.56 -18.22
N LEU A 16 -37.75 -35.56 -18.06
CA LEU A 16 -39.19 -35.74 -18.08
C LEU A 16 -39.73 -35.41 -19.48
N HIS A 17 -40.20 -36.43 -20.20
CA HIS A 17 -40.98 -36.29 -21.39
C HIS A 17 -42.34 -35.64 -21.08
N GLY A 18 -42.72 -34.63 -21.90
CA GLY A 18 -44.04 -33.98 -21.88
C GLY A 18 -44.16 -32.96 -22.97
N SER A 19 -44.52 -33.40 -24.18
CA SER A 19 -44.85 -32.57 -25.32
C SER A 19 -46.13 -31.73 -25.04
N ARG A 20 -46.01 -30.42 -25.05
CA ARG A 20 -47.12 -29.49 -25.36
C ARG A 20 -46.58 -28.33 -26.19
N THR A 21 -47.02 -28.30 -27.43
CA THR A 21 -46.96 -27.16 -28.35
C THR A 21 -47.76 -26.01 -27.76
N VAL A 22 -47.13 -24.87 -27.61
CA VAL A 22 -47.81 -23.57 -27.39
C VAL A 22 -47.19 -22.55 -28.32
N ASP A 23 -48.06 -21.81 -28.99
CA ASP A 23 -47.85 -20.88 -30.07
C ASP A 23 -46.85 -19.78 -29.76
N ALA A 24 -46.14 -19.39 -30.83
CA ALA A 24 -45.19 -18.28 -30.86
C ALA A 24 -45.93 -16.94 -30.74
N LEU A 25 -45.55 -16.13 -29.73
CA LEU A 25 -45.77 -14.70 -29.71
C LEU A 25 -44.48 -13.94 -30.07
N PRO A 26 -44.52 -12.94 -30.94
CA PRO A 26 -43.35 -12.16 -31.27
C PRO A 26 -43.13 -11.06 -30.21
N GLY A 27 -42.05 -11.19 -29.48
CA GLY A 27 -41.57 -10.19 -28.54
C GLY A 27 -40.05 -10.25 -28.49
N THR A 28 -39.41 -9.46 -29.33
CA THR A 28 -37.98 -9.17 -29.24
C THR A 28 -37.70 -8.49 -27.91
N ALA A 29 -37.45 -9.27 -26.88
CA ALA A 29 -36.80 -8.77 -25.68
C ALA A 29 -35.29 -8.58 -25.98
N ALA A 30 -34.90 -7.33 -26.12
CA ALA A 30 -33.51 -6.94 -26.13
C ALA A 30 -32.84 -7.55 -24.90
N HIS A 31 -31.89 -8.47 -25.11
CA HIS A 31 -30.93 -8.83 -24.10
C HIS A 31 -30.14 -7.56 -23.79
N THR A 32 -30.60 -6.81 -22.80
CA THR A 32 -29.82 -5.71 -22.21
C THR A 32 -28.59 -6.38 -21.59
N ASP A 33 -27.48 -6.11 -22.20
CA ASP A 33 -26.18 -6.59 -21.76
C ASP A 33 -25.90 -6.01 -20.36
N LEU A 34 -26.14 -6.80 -19.32
CA LEU A 34 -25.92 -6.41 -17.92
C LEU A 34 -24.44 -6.05 -17.61
N ARG A 35 -23.54 -6.26 -18.58
CA ARG A 35 -22.15 -5.80 -18.49
C ARG A 35 -21.99 -4.30 -18.73
N SER A 36 -22.94 -3.63 -19.36
CA SER A 36 -22.85 -2.18 -19.62
C SER A 36 -23.34 -1.31 -18.45
N ALA A 37 -23.81 -1.89 -17.36
CA ALA A 37 -24.34 -1.18 -16.21
C ALA A 37 -23.49 -1.26 -14.93
N MET A 38 -22.33 -1.91 -14.98
CA MET A 38 -21.36 -1.76 -13.88
C MET A 38 -20.58 -0.47 -14.14
N PRO A 39 -20.55 0.48 -13.18
CA PRO A 39 -19.64 1.61 -13.31
C PRO A 39 -18.23 1.07 -13.47
N ASP A 40 -17.51 1.60 -14.44
CA ASP A 40 -16.07 1.39 -14.57
C ASP A 40 -15.47 1.97 -13.29
N LEU A 41 -15.23 1.10 -12.29
CA LEU A 41 -14.61 1.50 -11.03
C LEU A 41 -13.19 1.91 -11.40
N SER A 42 -12.97 3.21 -11.56
CA SER A 42 -11.66 3.74 -11.88
C SER A 42 -10.68 3.28 -10.79
N VAL A 43 -9.59 2.67 -11.24
CA VAL A 43 -8.56 2.18 -10.33
C VAL A 43 -7.94 3.40 -9.63
N PRO A 44 -7.84 3.43 -8.29
CA PRO A 44 -7.18 4.52 -7.58
C PRO A 44 -5.75 4.70 -8.10
N THR A 45 -5.28 5.93 -8.18
CA THR A 45 -3.90 6.23 -8.60
C THR A 45 -2.89 5.63 -7.60
N LEU A 46 -3.24 5.64 -6.32
CA LEU A 46 -2.40 5.10 -5.25
C LEU A 46 -3.22 4.25 -4.28
N THR A 47 -2.84 2.97 -4.13
CA THR A 47 -3.40 2.06 -3.11
C THR A 47 -2.35 1.73 -2.05
N VAL A 48 -2.67 2.02 -0.79
CA VAL A 48 -1.81 1.76 0.38
C VAL A 48 -2.49 0.74 1.28
N ALA A 49 -1.81 -0.36 1.57
CA ALA A 49 -2.28 -1.34 2.56
C ALA A 49 -1.66 -1.08 3.92
N ILE A 50 -2.46 -1.18 4.98
CA ILE A 50 -2.02 -0.95 6.35
C ILE A 50 -2.51 -2.05 7.29
N THR A 51 -1.70 -2.39 8.29
CA THR A 51 -2.15 -3.34 9.33
C THR A 51 -2.94 -2.64 10.43
N THR A 52 -3.85 -3.37 11.07
CA THR A 52 -4.70 -2.84 12.14
C THR A 52 -3.90 -2.21 13.28
N ARG A 53 -2.83 -2.88 13.75
CA ARG A 53 -1.94 -2.38 14.83
C ARG A 53 -1.11 -1.15 14.44
N ALA A 54 -0.96 -0.87 13.15
CA ALA A 54 -0.36 0.39 12.71
C ALA A 54 -1.39 1.52 12.68
N LEU A 55 -2.64 1.20 12.32
CA LEU A 55 -3.74 2.16 12.21
C LEU A 55 -4.30 2.57 13.58
N PHE A 56 -4.53 1.60 14.46
CA PHE A 56 -5.12 1.80 15.78
C PHE A 56 -4.21 1.28 16.90
N ASP A 57 -4.33 1.87 18.08
CA ASP A 57 -3.75 1.34 19.30
C ASP A 57 -4.54 0.10 19.74
N LEU A 58 -3.85 -1.02 19.84
CA LEU A 58 -4.37 -2.32 20.24
C LEU A 58 -3.52 -2.97 21.34
N GLU A 59 -2.72 -2.20 22.07
CA GLU A 59 -1.78 -2.74 23.06
C GLU A 59 -2.52 -3.53 24.16
N ASP A 60 -3.63 -3.00 24.70
CA ASP A 60 -4.45 -3.70 25.69
C ASP A 60 -4.99 -5.03 25.16
N SER A 61 -5.52 -5.01 23.93
CA SER A 61 -6.03 -6.21 23.28
C SER A 61 -4.90 -7.21 22.98
N HIS A 62 -3.71 -6.72 22.64
CA HIS A 62 -2.54 -7.57 22.37
C HIS A 62 -2.03 -8.23 23.65
N ALA A 63 -2.04 -7.53 24.78
CA ALA A 63 -1.70 -8.11 26.08
C ALA A 63 -2.65 -9.29 26.46
N VAL A 64 -3.93 -9.20 26.13
CA VAL A 64 -4.88 -10.33 26.27
C VAL A 64 -4.46 -11.50 25.37
N PHE A 65 -4.10 -11.22 24.11
CA PHE A 65 -3.63 -12.26 23.19
C PHE A 65 -2.37 -12.97 23.70
N GLU A 66 -1.38 -12.23 24.17
CA GLU A 66 -0.12 -12.78 24.67
C GLU A 66 -0.28 -13.60 25.95
N SER A 67 -1.16 -13.17 26.84
CA SER A 67 -1.35 -13.83 28.15
C SER A 67 -2.37 -14.96 28.15
N GLN A 68 -3.41 -14.90 27.29
CA GLN A 68 -4.56 -15.78 27.33
C GLN A 68 -4.87 -16.47 25.99
N GLY A 69 -4.19 -16.09 24.93
CA GLY A 69 -4.31 -16.70 23.60
C GLY A 69 -5.45 -16.13 22.74
N ILE A 70 -5.66 -16.80 21.57
CA ILE A 70 -6.49 -16.26 20.49
C ILE A 70 -7.99 -16.24 20.84
N GLU A 71 -8.46 -17.21 21.60
CA GLU A 71 -9.89 -17.32 21.98
C GLU A 71 -10.29 -16.19 22.91
N ALA A 72 -9.49 -15.93 23.97
CA ALA A 72 -9.70 -14.84 24.88
C ALA A 72 -9.59 -13.47 24.20
N TYR A 73 -8.66 -13.33 23.24
CA TYR A 73 -8.56 -12.13 22.40
C TYR A 73 -9.85 -11.90 21.60
N ALA A 74 -10.39 -12.94 20.95
CA ALA A 74 -11.61 -12.82 20.16
C ALA A 74 -12.82 -12.45 21.04
N GLU A 75 -12.93 -13.06 22.23
CA GLU A 75 -13.97 -12.74 23.20
C GLU A 75 -13.84 -11.29 23.71
N HIS A 76 -12.62 -10.86 24.05
CA HIS A 76 -12.34 -9.49 24.42
C HIS A 76 -12.77 -8.48 23.33
N GLN A 77 -12.44 -8.75 22.06
CA GLN A 77 -12.83 -7.88 20.96
C GLN A 77 -14.36 -7.82 20.77
N ARG A 78 -15.06 -8.93 20.93
CA ARG A 78 -16.54 -8.95 20.89
C ARG A 78 -17.17 -8.19 22.05
N ALA A 79 -16.64 -8.38 23.25
CA ALA A 79 -17.15 -7.68 24.45
C ALA A 79 -16.99 -6.15 24.37
N HIS A 80 -16.02 -5.68 23.55
CA HIS A 80 -15.68 -4.27 23.38
C HIS A 80 -15.95 -3.79 21.94
N GLU A 81 -16.88 -4.43 21.21
CA GLU A 81 -17.10 -4.11 19.79
C GLU A 81 -17.57 -2.68 19.53
N ASP A 82 -18.25 -2.07 20.51
CA ASP A 82 -18.73 -0.69 20.48
C ASP A 82 -17.70 0.31 21.06
N ASP A 83 -16.63 -0.16 21.69
CA ASP A 83 -15.59 0.70 22.24
C ASP A 83 -14.63 1.12 21.15
N ILE A 84 -14.58 2.42 20.89
CA ILE A 84 -13.77 3.00 19.82
C ILE A 84 -12.27 2.83 20.13
N LEU A 85 -11.53 2.36 19.14
CA LEU A 85 -10.09 2.23 19.21
C LEU A 85 -9.40 3.60 19.05
N GLU A 86 -8.40 3.84 19.90
CA GLU A 86 -7.59 5.05 19.82
C GLU A 86 -6.69 5.03 18.58
N PRO A 87 -6.35 6.21 18.04
CA PRO A 87 -5.44 6.35 16.92
C PRO A 87 -4.06 5.73 17.17
N GLY A 88 -3.61 4.84 16.27
CA GLY A 88 -2.27 4.27 16.29
C GLY A 88 -1.22 5.15 15.61
N ILE A 89 0.01 4.61 15.52
CA ILE A 89 1.19 5.35 15.05
C ILE A 89 1.09 5.82 13.59
N ALA A 90 0.37 5.11 12.73
CA ALA A 90 0.20 5.47 11.32
C ALA A 90 -1.07 6.29 11.06
N PHE A 91 -1.91 6.49 12.05
CA PHE A 91 -3.18 7.20 11.89
C PHE A 91 -3.02 8.61 11.28
N PRO A 92 -2.04 9.45 11.71
CA PRO A 92 -1.83 10.76 11.09
C PRO A 92 -1.44 10.67 9.60
N LEU A 93 -0.65 9.65 9.23
CA LEU A 93 -0.26 9.42 7.84
C LEU A 93 -1.48 9.02 7.00
N VAL A 94 -2.30 8.08 7.51
CA VAL A 94 -3.53 7.64 6.83
C VAL A 94 -4.50 8.79 6.61
N ARG A 95 -4.70 9.65 7.60
CA ARG A 95 -5.53 10.85 7.44
C ARG A 95 -5.03 11.79 6.35
N LYS A 96 -3.72 12.01 6.26
CA LYS A 96 -3.12 12.84 5.19
C LYS A 96 -3.28 12.21 3.81
N LEU A 97 -3.12 10.89 3.71
CA LEU A 97 -3.34 10.15 2.46
C LEU A 97 -4.80 10.27 2.00
N LEU A 98 -5.75 10.03 2.89
CA LEU A 98 -7.17 10.11 2.56
C LEU A 98 -7.65 11.55 2.29
N ALA A 99 -7.01 12.56 2.90
CA ALA A 99 -7.30 13.97 2.62
C ALA A 99 -6.98 14.39 1.18
N LEU A 100 -6.16 13.64 0.46
CA LEU A 100 -5.89 13.85 -0.97
C LEU A 100 -7.10 13.55 -1.86
N ASN A 101 -8.16 12.96 -1.31
CA ASN A 101 -9.41 12.68 -2.05
C ASN A 101 -10.43 13.83 -1.99
N ILE A 102 -10.08 14.98 -1.42
CA ILE A 102 -11.05 16.07 -1.18
C ILE A 102 -11.79 16.52 -2.45
N ASP A 103 -11.10 16.52 -3.57
CA ASP A 103 -11.64 16.92 -4.88
C ASP A 103 -11.89 15.72 -5.81
N ALA A 104 -11.72 14.49 -5.31
CA ALA A 104 -11.92 13.28 -6.10
C ALA A 104 -13.41 12.88 -6.14
N PRO A 105 -13.91 12.35 -7.27
CA PRO A 105 -15.24 11.74 -7.30
C PRO A 105 -15.33 10.59 -6.30
N PRO A 106 -16.47 10.37 -5.63
CA PRO A 106 -16.63 9.29 -4.64
C PRO A 106 -16.38 7.88 -5.20
N ASP A 107 -16.66 7.68 -6.48
CA ASP A 107 -16.48 6.43 -7.22
C ASP A 107 -15.09 6.31 -7.88
N ALA A 108 -14.26 7.36 -7.78
CA ALA A 108 -12.94 7.42 -8.37
C ALA A 108 -11.92 8.12 -7.43
N PRO A 109 -11.63 7.55 -6.25
CA PRO A 109 -10.70 8.16 -5.31
C PRO A 109 -9.27 8.17 -5.88
N HIS A 110 -8.52 9.25 -5.64
CA HIS A 110 -7.11 9.31 -5.98
C HIS A 110 -6.28 8.35 -5.15
N VAL A 111 -6.62 8.23 -3.88
CA VAL A 111 -5.93 7.38 -2.90
C VAL A 111 -6.91 6.44 -2.23
N GLU A 112 -6.57 5.17 -2.20
CA GLU A 112 -7.28 4.18 -1.42
C GLU A 112 -6.38 3.63 -0.30
N VAL A 113 -6.93 3.50 0.89
CA VAL A 113 -6.29 2.80 1.99
C VAL A 113 -7.06 1.51 2.27
N ILE A 114 -6.35 0.39 2.31
CA ILE A 114 -6.89 -0.94 2.55
C ILE A 114 -6.38 -1.46 3.87
N LEU A 115 -7.25 -2.09 4.66
CA LEU A 115 -6.85 -2.71 5.91
C LEU A 115 -6.47 -4.18 5.69
N LEU A 116 -5.27 -4.56 6.11
CA LEU A 116 -4.84 -5.96 6.17
C LEU A 116 -4.69 -6.40 7.62
N SER A 117 -5.62 -7.22 8.08
CA SER A 117 -5.71 -7.63 9.48
C SER A 117 -5.49 -9.15 9.65
N ARG A 118 -4.71 -9.52 10.66
CA ARG A 118 -4.59 -10.91 11.12
C ARG A 118 -5.71 -11.32 12.08
N ASN A 119 -6.57 -10.40 12.46
CA ASN A 119 -7.74 -10.69 13.25
C ASN A 119 -8.70 -11.64 12.51
N SER A 120 -9.62 -12.26 13.22
CA SER A 120 -10.76 -12.94 12.61
C SER A 120 -11.78 -11.93 12.08
N ALA A 121 -12.63 -12.35 11.16
CA ALA A 121 -13.72 -11.51 10.66
C ALA A 121 -14.68 -11.11 11.79
N ASP A 122 -14.93 -12.02 12.73
CA ASP A 122 -15.79 -11.82 13.90
C ASP A 122 -15.24 -10.70 14.82
N SER A 123 -13.92 -10.69 15.08
CA SER A 123 -13.29 -9.61 15.87
C SER A 123 -13.05 -8.33 15.07
N GLY A 124 -13.37 -8.33 13.77
CA GLY A 124 -13.19 -7.19 12.87
C GLY A 124 -14.23 -6.08 13.03
N LEU A 125 -15.37 -6.35 13.68
CA LEU A 125 -16.46 -5.37 13.81
C LEU A 125 -16.03 -4.12 14.58
N ARG A 126 -15.35 -4.28 15.71
CA ARG A 126 -14.77 -3.17 16.49
C ARG A 126 -13.88 -2.26 15.63
N ILE A 127 -13.09 -2.88 14.73
CA ILE A 127 -12.19 -2.15 13.82
C ILE A 127 -13.00 -1.32 12.83
N PHE A 128 -14.05 -1.89 12.22
CA PHE A 128 -14.91 -1.16 11.30
C PHE A 128 -15.71 -0.05 12.00
N ASN A 129 -16.22 -0.30 13.22
CA ASN A 129 -16.88 0.72 14.04
C ASN A 129 -15.92 1.90 14.30
N SER A 130 -14.65 1.62 14.62
CA SER A 130 -13.64 2.64 14.83
C SER A 130 -13.28 3.39 13.54
N ILE A 131 -13.16 2.69 12.40
CA ILE A 131 -12.96 3.31 11.07
C ILE A 131 -14.10 4.29 10.77
N GLN A 132 -15.33 3.89 11.00
CA GLN A 132 -16.52 4.72 10.76
C GLN A 132 -16.55 5.92 11.72
N HIS A 133 -16.31 5.71 13.01
CA HIS A 133 -16.27 6.78 14.02
C HIS A 133 -15.23 7.87 13.65
N HIS A 134 -14.05 7.46 13.19
CA HIS A 134 -12.97 8.37 12.80
C HIS A 134 -13.12 8.93 11.37
N ASN A 135 -14.18 8.60 10.64
CA ASN A 135 -14.44 9.03 9.26
C ASN A 135 -13.27 8.73 8.31
N LEU A 136 -12.67 7.56 8.42
CA LEU A 136 -11.51 7.23 7.59
C LEU A 136 -11.85 6.78 6.16
N GLY A 137 -13.06 6.51 5.80
CA GLY A 137 -13.43 6.12 4.43
C GLY A 137 -12.74 4.83 3.94
N ILE A 138 -12.22 3.99 4.83
CA ILE A 138 -11.63 2.69 4.50
C ILE A 138 -12.75 1.68 4.34
N THR A 139 -12.95 1.16 3.13
CA THR A 139 -14.07 0.27 2.80
C THR A 139 -13.64 -1.16 2.50
N ARG A 140 -12.37 -1.38 2.14
CA ARG A 140 -11.83 -2.70 1.83
C ARG A 140 -10.90 -3.18 2.94
N ALA A 141 -11.11 -4.44 3.36
CA ALA A 141 -10.29 -5.06 4.40
C ALA A 141 -10.13 -6.57 4.16
N THR A 142 -9.09 -7.13 4.75
CA THR A 142 -8.85 -8.58 4.83
C THR A 142 -8.70 -8.97 6.29
N PHE A 143 -9.40 -10.03 6.69
CA PHE A 143 -9.27 -10.66 8.00
C PHE A 143 -8.84 -12.10 7.80
N THR A 144 -7.69 -12.49 8.36
CA THR A 144 -7.03 -13.77 8.04
C THR A 144 -6.97 -14.76 9.20
N SER A 145 -7.59 -14.45 10.34
CA SER A 145 -7.65 -15.33 11.52
C SER A 145 -6.28 -15.89 11.94
N GLY A 146 -5.28 -15.02 12.00
CA GLY A 146 -3.90 -15.34 12.39
C GLY A 146 -2.96 -15.61 11.22
N GLU A 147 -3.48 -15.95 10.04
CA GLU A 147 -2.65 -16.21 8.86
C GLU A 147 -1.95 -14.95 8.34
N PRO A 148 -0.82 -15.11 7.63
CA PRO A 148 -0.11 -13.98 7.04
C PRO A 148 -0.97 -13.19 6.04
N THR A 149 -0.88 -11.86 6.09
CA THR A 149 -1.64 -10.96 5.21
C THR A 149 -0.92 -10.63 3.90
N TRP A 150 0.39 -10.87 3.79
CA TRP A 150 1.18 -10.52 2.62
C TRP A 150 0.69 -11.15 1.29
N PRO A 151 0.08 -12.35 1.23
CA PRO A 151 -0.43 -12.90 -0.03
C PRO A 151 -1.54 -12.06 -0.68
N TYR A 152 -2.21 -11.23 0.12
CA TYR A 152 -3.32 -10.40 -0.34
C TYR A 152 -2.89 -9.03 -0.87
N ILE A 153 -1.64 -8.60 -0.64
CA ILE A 153 -1.17 -7.27 -1.00
C ILE A 153 -1.27 -7.05 -2.52
N LYS A 154 -0.71 -7.95 -3.34
CA LYS A 154 -0.75 -7.86 -4.81
C LYS A 154 -2.16 -7.96 -5.39
N PRO A 155 -3.02 -8.93 -4.98
CA PRO A 155 -4.39 -9.01 -5.45
C PRO A 155 -5.23 -7.74 -5.18
N PHE A 156 -4.92 -6.99 -4.13
CA PHE A 156 -5.57 -5.71 -3.86
C PHE A 156 -5.01 -4.53 -4.68
N GLY A 157 -4.00 -4.75 -5.51
CA GLY A 157 -3.37 -3.69 -6.31
C GLY A 157 -2.52 -2.71 -5.50
N THR A 158 -2.01 -3.15 -4.35
CA THR A 158 -1.28 -2.29 -3.41
C THR A 158 0.10 -1.92 -3.92
N GLN A 159 0.44 -0.64 -3.90
CA GLN A 159 1.77 -0.11 -4.20
C GLN A 159 2.64 0.08 -2.97
N LEU A 160 2.06 0.22 -1.77
CA LEU A 160 2.80 0.33 -0.51
C LEU A 160 2.10 -0.44 0.60
N PHE A 161 2.86 -1.26 1.33
CA PHE A 161 2.39 -1.94 2.54
C PHE A 161 3.06 -1.36 3.79
N LEU A 162 2.24 -0.98 4.77
CA LEU A 162 2.67 -0.41 6.04
C LEU A 162 2.26 -1.29 7.22
N SER A 163 3.21 -1.65 8.06
CA SER A 163 2.97 -2.52 9.20
C SER A 163 3.77 -2.09 10.42
N ALA A 164 3.25 -2.34 11.62
CA ALA A 164 4.02 -2.25 12.86
C ALA A 164 4.89 -3.50 13.10
N ASN A 165 4.72 -4.57 12.30
CA ASN A 165 5.45 -5.83 12.44
C ASN A 165 6.55 -5.96 11.38
N PRO A 166 7.86 -5.96 11.77
CA PRO A 166 8.98 -6.05 10.83
C PRO A 166 9.02 -7.34 10.00
N ASP A 167 8.58 -8.47 10.56
CA ASP A 167 8.58 -9.74 9.83
C ASP A 167 7.57 -9.74 8.67
N SER A 168 6.42 -9.12 8.86
CA SER A 168 5.43 -8.94 7.80
C SER A 168 5.97 -8.05 6.67
N VAL A 169 6.71 -6.99 7.03
CA VAL A 169 7.36 -6.09 6.08
C VAL A 169 8.43 -6.83 5.29
N ARG A 170 9.33 -7.56 5.97
CA ARG A 170 10.37 -8.36 5.30
C ARG A 170 9.78 -9.31 4.27
N ARG A 171 8.74 -10.08 4.64
CA ARG A 171 8.07 -11.00 3.72
C ARG A 171 7.43 -10.30 2.53
N ALA A 172 6.86 -9.12 2.71
CA ALA A 172 6.31 -8.32 1.62
C ALA A 172 7.42 -7.89 0.64
N LEU A 173 8.56 -7.39 1.16
CA LEU A 173 9.72 -7.01 0.35
C LEU A 173 10.30 -8.19 -0.44
N GLU A 174 10.47 -9.35 0.20
CA GLU A 174 10.92 -10.60 -0.44
C GLU A 174 10.00 -11.03 -1.60
N ASN A 175 8.73 -10.64 -1.55
CA ASN A 175 7.74 -10.89 -2.60
C ASN A 175 7.59 -9.72 -3.59
N GLY A 176 8.52 -8.77 -3.58
CA GLY A 176 8.59 -7.65 -4.54
C GLY A 176 7.49 -6.61 -4.35
N VAL A 177 7.02 -6.40 -3.10
CA VAL A 177 6.10 -5.33 -2.73
C VAL A 177 6.86 -4.28 -1.93
N ALA A 178 6.70 -3.00 -2.28
CA ALA A 178 7.21 -1.92 -1.44
C ALA A 178 6.55 -2.00 -0.06
N ALA A 179 7.35 -2.09 0.98
CA ALA A 179 6.85 -2.22 2.35
C ALA A 179 7.75 -1.52 3.36
N ALA A 180 7.15 -0.94 4.40
CA ALA A 180 7.88 -0.27 5.46
C ALA A 180 7.31 -0.57 6.85
N THR A 181 8.22 -0.71 7.83
CA THR A 181 7.84 -0.78 9.23
C THR A 181 7.60 0.63 9.75
N ILE A 182 6.42 0.87 10.32
CA ILE A 182 6.14 2.13 11.00
C ILE A 182 6.78 2.10 12.38
N ILE A 183 7.66 3.05 12.61
CA ILE A 183 8.36 3.24 13.88
C ILE A 183 7.75 4.44 14.59
N PRO A 184 7.41 4.34 15.89
CA PRO A 184 6.94 5.48 16.68
C PRO A 184 7.97 6.61 16.64
N ALA A 185 7.56 7.78 16.19
CA ALA A 185 8.39 8.97 16.18
C ALA A 185 7.61 10.15 16.74
N ARG A 186 8.27 10.99 17.53
CA ARG A 186 7.74 12.31 17.88
C ARG A 186 7.88 13.19 16.64
N ALA A 187 6.81 13.28 15.85
CA ALA A 187 6.81 14.25 14.76
C ALA A 187 6.79 15.67 15.34
N PRO A 188 7.70 16.56 14.95
CA PRO A 188 7.54 17.97 15.25
C PRO A 188 6.23 18.45 14.60
N ALA A 189 5.52 19.34 15.31
CA ALA A 189 4.22 19.88 14.89
C ALA A 189 4.34 20.84 13.70
N HIS A 190 4.89 20.36 12.58
CA HIS A 190 5.02 21.14 11.35
C HIS A 190 3.93 20.78 10.35
N ARG A 191 3.14 21.79 9.93
CA ARG A 191 2.14 21.75 8.85
C ARG A 191 1.37 20.43 8.75
N ASN A 192 0.27 20.36 9.44
CA ASN A 192 -0.53 19.13 9.56
C ASN A 192 -1.24 18.70 8.27
N ASP A 193 -1.23 19.51 7.23
CA ASP A 193 -2.01 19.38 6.00
C ASP A 193 -1.21 18.82 4.81
N GLN A 194 0.12 18.86 4.83
CA GLN A 194 0.98 18.44 3.73
C GLN A 194 1.55 17.04 3.95
N LEU A 195 1.41 16.16 2.96
CA LEU A 195 2.09 14.87 2.92
C LEU A 195 3.54 15.07 2.46
N ARG A 196 4.50 14.81 3.33
CA ARG A 196 5.93 14.87 3.02
C ARG A 196 6.55 13.50 3.14
N ILE A 197 7.17 13.02 2.06
CA ILE A 197 7.81 11.71 2.00
C ILE A 197 9.25 11.90 1.54
N ALA A 198 10.20 11.45 2.36
CA ALA A 198 11.60 11.37 1.97
C ALA A 198 11.98 9.90 1.72
N PHE A 199 12.65 9.65 0.61
CA PHE A 199 13.10 8.34 0.21
C PHE A 199 14.61 8.22 0.35
N ASP A 200 15.06 7.06 0.82
CA ASP A 200 16.44 6.65 0.61
C ASP A 200 16.67 6.27 -0.86
N GLY A 201 17.89 6.40 -1.34
CA GLY A 201 18.26 6.07 -2.72
C GLY A 201 18.52 4.59 -2.92
N ASP A 202 19.70 4.13 -2.48
CA ASP A 202 20.19 2.77 -2.70
C ASP A 202 19.37 1.73 -1.92
N ALA A 203 19.11 0.60 -2.54
CA ALA A 203 18.28 -0.50 -2.02
C ALA A 203 16.81 -0.14 -1.69
N VAL A 204 16.36 1.09 -1.97
CA VAL A 204 14.98 1.56 -1.77
C VAL A 204 14.36 1.99 -3.10
N ILE A 205 14.69 3.17 -3.62
CA ILE A 205 14.23 3.61 -4.95
C ILE A 205 15.00 2.87 -6.05
N PHE A 206 16.33 2.78 -5.90
CA PHE A 206 17.23 2.07 -6.80
C PHE A 206 17.54 0.68 -6.26
N GLY A 207 18.07 -0.19 -7.14
CA GLY A 207 18.60 -1.49 -6.74
C GLY A 207 19.81 -1.36 -5.80
N ASP A 208 20.24 -2.48 -5.27
CA ASP A 208 21.33 -2.59 -4.29
C ASP A 208 22.75 -2.66 -4.91
N GLU A 209 22.85 -2.53 -6.26
CA GLU A 209 24.13 -2.66 -7.00
C GLU A 209 25.22 -1.73 -6.44
N GLY A 210 24.87 -0.46 -6.20
CA GLY A 210 25.79 0.53 -5.68
C GLY A 210 26.28 0.22 -4.27
N GLU A 211 25.39 -0.24 -3.41
CA GLU A 211 25.72 -0.63 -2.05
C GLU A 211 26.65 -1.84 -2.01
N ARG A 212 26.36 -2.88 -2.80
CA ARG A 212 27.22 -4.07 -2.92
C ARG A 212 28.62 -3.72 -3.40
N LEU A 213 28.72 -2.91 -4.47
CA LEU A 213 30.01 -2.47 -5.00
C LEU A 213 30.83 -1.67 -3.98
N SER A 214 30.17 -0.82 -3.19
CA SER A 214 30.83 -0.06 -2.13
C SER A 214 31.36 -0.97 -1.02
N GLN A 215 30.60 -2.01 -0.67
CA GLN A 215 30.99 -2.97 0.36
C GLN A 215 32.16 -3.87 -0.09
N GLU A 216 32.16 -4.32 -1.35
CA GLU A 216 33.15 -5.26 -1.90
C GLU A 216 34.42 -4.56 -2.36
N GLY A 217 34.33 -3.41 -3.01
CA GLY A 217 35.44 -2.72 -3.67
C GLY A 217 35.80 -1.36 -3.10
N GLY A 218 35.10 -0.89 -2.08
CA GLY A 218 35.30 0.41 -1.47
C GLY A 218 34.80 1.59 -2.34
N LEU A 219 35.02 2.81 -1.83
CA LEU A 219 34.53 4.05 -2.45
C LEU A 219 35.14 4.35 -3.82
N ASP A 220 36.40 4.00 -4.05
CA ASP A 220 37.08 4.26 -5.33
C ASP A 220 36.51 3.41 -6.45
N ALA A 221 36.26 2.12 -6.20
CA ALA A 221 35.61 1.22 -7.15
C ALA A 221 34.19 1.66 -7.44
N PHE A 222 33.44 2.06 -6.44
CA PHE A 222 32.09 2.61 -6.55
C PHE A 222 32.09 3.91 -7.42
N HIS A 223 32.98 4.87 -7.12
CA HIS A 223 33.05 6.12 -7.88
C HIS A 223 33.47 5.90 -9.33
N LYS A 224 34.37 4.94 -9.59
CA LYS A 224 34.74 4.57 -10.95
C LYS A 224 33.57 4.00 -11.71
N HIS A 225 32.88 3.02 -11.14
CA HIS A 225 31.70 2.39 -11.71
C HIS A 225 30.60 3.41 -12.03
N GLU A 226 30.28 4.31 -11.11
CA GLU A 226 29.24 5.32 -11.30
C GLU A 226 29.59 6.35 -12.39
N ARG A 227 30.88 6.69 -12.55
CA ARG A 227 31.34 7.54 -13.67
C ARG A 227 31.23 6.85 -15.02
N GLU A 228 31.66 5.59 -15.10
CA GLU A 228 31.62 4.80 -16.34
C GLU A 228 30.18 4.59 -16.80
N ARG A 229 29.26 4.41 -15.87
CA ARG A 229 27.83 4.15 -16.13
C ARG A 229 26.92 5.36 -15.90
N ALA A 230 27.46 6.56 -15.87
CA ALA A 230 26.69 7.77 -15.59
C ALA A 230 25.48 7.99 -16.53
N ARG A 231 25.52 7.43 -17.75
CA ARG A 231 24.44 7.50 -18.76
C ARG A 231 23.54 6.27 -18.81
N GLU A 232 23.86 5.23 -18.05
CA GLU A 232 23.04 4.02 -17.95
C GLU A 232 22.06 4.17 -16.80
N GLU A 233 20.79 3.79 -17.03
CA GLU A 233 19.79 3.78 -15.97
C GLU A 233 20.18 2.79 -14.87
N MET A 234 19.87 3.16 -13.64
CA MET A 234 19.96 2.24 -12.51
C MET A 234 18.78 1.27 -12.52
N THR A 235 18.98 0.06 -12.01
CA THR A 235 17.89 -0.87 -11.77
C THR A 235 16.94 -0.28 -10.71
N GLY A 236 15.64 -0.56 -10.85
CA GLY A 236 14.65 -0.13 -9.88
C GLY A 236 14.73 -0.97 -8.59
N GLY A 237 14.65 -0.31 -7.46
CA GLY A 237 14.47 -0.94 -6.16
C GLY A 237 13.00 -1.26 -5.84
N PRO A 238 12.72 -1.81 -4.65
CA PRO A 238 11.36 -2.24 -4.28
C PRO A 238 10.34 -1.10 -4.26
N PHE A 239 10.76 0.15 -4.02
CA PHE A 239 9.86 1.31 -3.94
C PHE A 239 9.65 2.04 -5.28
N ARG A 240 10.25 1.58 -6.39
CA ARG A 240 10.09 2.22 -7.71
C ARG A 240 8.61 2.34 -8.11
N GLY A 241 7.82 1.27 -7.94
CA GLY A 241 6.40 1.28 -8.29
C GLY A 241 5.57 2.25 -7.45
N PHE A 242 5.84 2.30 -6.15
CA PHE A 242 5.21 3.27 -5.26
C PHE A 242 5.59 4.71 -5.62
N LEU A 243 6.86 4.97 -5.90
CA LEU A 243 7.33 6.30 -6.31
C LEU A 243 6.68 6.77 -7.61
N ALA A 244 6.50 5.87 -8.59
CA ALA A 244 5.80 6.19 -9.85
C ALA A 244 4.34 6.56 -9.58
N ALA A 245 3.59 5.74 -8.83
CA ALA A 245 2.20 6.04 -8.47
C ALA A 245 2.06 7.36 -7.68
N LEU A 246 3.01 7.64 -6.78
CA LEU A 246 3.04 8.90 -6.05
C LEU A 246 3.33 10.09 -6.96
N HIS A 247 4.18 9.92 -7.98
CA HIS A 247 4.43 10.95 -9.00
C HIS A 247 3.18 11.22 -9.84
N ASP A 248 2.48 10.19 -10.30
CA ASP A 248 1.23 10.33 -11.05
C ASP A 248 0.19 11.09 -10.21
N LEU A 249 0.09 10.76 -8.93
CA LEU A 249 -0.76 11.49 -7.99
C LEU A 249 -0.33 12.95 -7.83
N GLN A 250 0.98 13.24 -7.71
CA GLN A 250 1.50 14.62 -7.64
C GLN A 250 1.16 15.44 -8.90
N ALA A 251 1.06 14.79 -10.07
CA ALA A 251 0.76 15.48 -11.33
C ALA A 251 -0.67 16.05 -11.35
N ALA A 252 -1.57 15.55 -10.51
CA ALA A 252 -2.92 16.08 -10.35
C ALA A 252 -2.97 17.41 -9.59
N TYR A 253 -1.87 17.83 -8.95
CA TYR A 253 -1.82 19.03 -8.12
C TYR A 253 -0.80 20.07 -8.63
N PRO A 254 -1.04 21.38 -8.40
CA PRO A 254 -0.06 22.42 -8.71
C PRO A 254 1.26 22.16 -7.99
N ALA A 255 2.37 22.34 -8.72
CA ALA A 255 3.70 22.24 -8.14
C ALA A 255 4.01 23.45 -7.24
N GLY A 256 4.84 23.25 -6.22
CA GLY A 256 5.37 24.34 -5.39
C GLY A 256 5.41 24.02 -3.90
N LYS A 257 5.76 25.02 -3.11
CA LYS A 257 5.91 24.88 -1.66
C LYS A 257 4.61 24.53 -0.93
N ASP A 258 3.48 24.89 -1.52
CA ASP A 258 2.14 24.67 -0.95
C ASP A 258 1.43 23.46 -1.59
N ALA A 259 2.13 22.68 -2.42
CA ALA A 259 1.61 21.41 -2.96
C ALA A 259 1.21 20.46 -1.82
N PRO A 260 0.08 19.74 -1.94
CA PRO A 260 -0.38 18.82 -0.89
C PRO A 260 0.57 17.64 -0.68
N ILE A 261 1.38 17.32 -1.70
CA ILE A 261 2.37 16.24 -1.66
C ILE A 261 3.74 16.82 -1.98
N ARG A 262 4.72 16.55 -1.13
CA ARG A 262 6.13 16.87 -1.40
C ARG A 262 7.00 15.63 -1.20
N THR A 263 7.91 15.43 -2.13
CA THR A 263 8.82 14.30 -2.15
C THR A 263 10.27 14.74 -2.12
N ALA A 264 11.09 14.00 -1.40
CA ALA A 264 12.53 14.23 -1.30
C ALA A 264 13.33 12.93 -1.51
N LEU A 265 14.49 13.04 -2.12
CA LEU A 265 15.52 12.01 -2.08
C LEU A 265 16.56 12.38 -1.04
N VAL A 266 16.90 11.43 -0.17
CA VAL A 266 18.00 11.58 0.81
C VAL A 266 18.96 10.42 0.58
N THR A 267 20.13 10.68 0.04
CA THR A 267 21.09 9.63 -0.32
C THR A 267 22.48 9.91 0.23
N ALA A 268 23.20 8.87 0.58
CA ALA A 268 24.63 8.94 0.94
C ALA A 268 25.53 9.27 -0.26
N ARG A 269 25.03 9.17 -1.49
CA ARG A 269 25.79 9.47 -2.69
C ARG A 269 26.26 10.94 -2.73
N SER A 270 27.32 11.18 -3.48
CA SER A 270 27.86 12.52 -3.76
C SER A 270 28.31 12.61 -5.22
N ALA A 271 28.88 13.74 -5.63
CA ALA A 271 29.61 13.77 -6.89
C ALA A 271 30.79 12.77 -6.86
N PRO A 272 31.03 12.00 -7.94
CA PRO A 272 30.37 12.04 -9.23
C PRO A 272 29.11 11.18 -9.39
N ALA A 273 28.74 10.35 -8.37
CA ALA A 273 27.67 9.38 -8.44
C ALA A 273 26.25 10.01 -8.54
N HIS A 274 26.10 11.31 -8.26
CA HIS A 274 24.84 12.04 -8.38
C HIS A 274 24.28 12.10 -9.83
N GLU A 275 25.16 12.10 -10.83
CA GLU A 275 24.76 12.23 -12.24
C GLU A 275 23.87 11.07 -12.68
N ARG A 276 24.27 9.83 -12.37
CA ARG A 276 23.51 8.62 -12.71
C ARG A 276 22.13 8.63 -12.06
N VAL A 277 22.05 9.05 -10.79
CA VAL A 277 20.79 9.20 -10.04
C VAL A 277 19.83 10.16 -10.75
N ILE A 278 20.30 11.35 -11.08
CA ILE A 278 19.47 12.38 -11.71
C ILE A 278 19.00 11.93 -13.10
N ARG A 279 19.88 11.29 -13.90
CA ARG A 279 19.53 10.78 -15.22
C ARG A 279 18.51 9.65 -15.12
N THR A 280 18.66 8.74 -14.15
CA THR A 280 17.72 7.64 -13.93
C THR A 280 16.33 8.16 -13.58
N LEU A 281 16.22 9.10 -12.65
CA LEU A 281 14.93 9.72 -12.29
C LEU A 281 14.27 10.42 -13.49
N ARG A 282 15.05 11.13 -14.30
CA ARG A 282 14.54 11.74 -15.54
C ARG A 282 14.05 10.71 -16.55
N ALA A 283 14.80 9.60 -16.75
CA ALA A 283 14.41 8.52 -17.66
C ALA A 283 13.12 7.81 -17.17
N TRP A 284 12.91 7.74 -15.88
CA TRP A 284 11.67 7.22 -15.29
C TRP A 284 10.50 8.21 -15.32
N GLY A 285 10.73 9.46 -15.75
CA GLY A 285 9.73 10.52 -15.73
C GLY A 285 9.34 10.98 -14.33
N VAL A 286 10.09 10.63 -13.30
CA VAL A 286 9.76 10.94 -11.91
C VAL A 286 10.35 12.28 -11.50
N ARG A 287 9.48 13.16 -10.97
CA ARG A 287 9.88 14.43 -10.33
C ARG A 287 9.96 14.24 -8.83
N LEU A 288 11.07 14.69 -8.25
CA LEU A 288 11.20 14.92 -6.81
C LEU A 288 11.29 16.43 -6.56
N ASP A 289 10.72 16.90 -5.46
CA ASP A 289 10.74 18.33 -5.10
C ASP A 289 12.09 18.72 -4.49
N GLU A 290 12.76 17.79 -3.81
CA GLU A 290 14.04 18.02 -3.13
C GLU A 290 14.97 16.81 -3.35
N ALA A 291 16.28 17.05 -3.41
CA ALA A 291 17.29 15.97 -3.45
C ALA A 291 18.51 16.37 -2.62
N LEU A 292 18.82 15.54 -1.62
CA LEU A 292 19.93 15.75 -0.68
C LEU A 292 20.99 14.68 -0.92
N PHE A 293 22.16 15.11 -1.40
CA PHE A 293 23.34 14.27 -1.62
C PHE A 293 24.32 14.50 -0.47
N LEU A 294 24.40 13.54 0.47
CA LEU A 294 25.06 13.76 1.76
C LEU A 294 26.55 13.36 1.80
N GLY A 295 27.07 12.73 0.75
CA GLY A 295 28.49 12.39 0.66
C GLY A 295 28.98 11.46 1.75
N GLY A 296 28.19 10.43 2.08
CA GLY A 296 28.51 9.46 3.14
C GLY A 296 28.26 9.95 4.56
N ARG A 297 27.74 11.16 4.75
CA ARG A 297 27.37 11.65 6.09
C ARG A 297 26.07 10.99 6.57
N PRO A 298 25.88 10.92 7.91
CA PRO A 298 24.63 10.40 8.49
C PRO A 298 23.38 11.12 7.92
N LYS A 299 22.31 10.38 7.72
CA LYS A 299 21.04 10.89 7.19
C LYS A 299 20.13 11.52 8.25
N GLY A 300 20.43 11.31 9.52
CA GLY A 300 19.77 11.99 10.64
C GLY A 300 20.28 13.42 10.84
N PRO A 301 19.51 14.28 11.55
CA PRO A 301 19.94 15.62 11.92
C PRO A 301 21.18 15.62 12.81
#